data_fd4e214256d21cc0454453a0bfc067f8
#
_entry.id   fd4e214256d21cc0454453a0bfc067f8
#
_cell.length_a   1.000
_cell.length_b   1.000
_cell.length_c   1.000
_cell.angle_alpha   90.00
_cell.angle_beta   90.00
_cell.angle_gamma   90.00
#
_symmetry.space_group_name_H-M   'P 1'
#
loop_
_entity.id
_entity.type
_entity.pdbx_description
1 polymer ?
#
loop_
_entity_poly.entity_id
_entity_poly.type
_entity_poly.pdbx_seq_one_letter_code
_entity_poly.pdbx_strand_id
1 'polypeptide(L)'
;MKSKYIHMSMLIQGPKQPGNNINFYLGLLQEELDTLWKTPAKTWDASKGEYFNMRAVLITTVQDYLGYGYVAGQVFHGYCGCTRCMDDTTSQQLTSRKDGGSGKIVYMGHRRWLEQDDPWRNRGDLFNGHAEHRGPPRKRSGAEIDELLKNWKECPAPGKTMRKAPEPLLKVWKTRSVFWDLEYWHKLHTPHCLDQMHICKNVLESLLATLMNMSDKTKDGPKARIDLH
;
A
#
# COMPACT_ATOMS: atom_id res chain seq x y z
N MET A 1 5.11 -17.75 13.25
CA MET A 1 4.07 -18.64 12.68
C MET A 1 4.70 -20.02 12.47
N LYS A 2 4.00 -21.11 12.79
CA LYS A 2 4.57 -22.47 12.58
C LYS A 2 4.43 -22.83 11.10
N SER A 3 5.49 -23.41 10.49
CA SER A 3 5.55 -23.76 9.06
C SER A 3 4.37 -24.60 8.55
N LYS A 4 3.79 -25.46 9.40
CA LYS A 4 2.62 -26.29 9.05
C LYS A 4 1.33 -25.53 8.71
N TYR A 5 1.30 -24.21 8.98
CA TYR A 5 0.16 -23.34 8.63
C TYR A 5 0.47 -22.40 7.46
N ILE A 6 1.58 -22.64 6.76
CA ILE A 6 1.98 -21.87 5.59
C ILE A 6 1.73 -22.74 4.36
N HIS A 7 0.89 -22.24 3.45
CA HIS A 7 0.58 -22.90 2.18
C HIS A 7 0.99 -21.98 1.04
N MET A 8 1.63 -22.54 0.03
CA MET A 8 1.93 -21.83 -1.20
C MET A 8 0.72 -21.98 -2.14
N SER A 9 -0.05 -20.90 -2.32
CA SER A 9 -1.21 -20.90 -3.21
C SER A 9 -0.83 -20.66 -4.67
N MET A 10 0.26 -19.92 -4.91
CA MET A 10 0.68 -19.56 -6.27
C MET A 10 2.17 -19.25 -6.32
N LEU A 11 2.80 -19.61 -7.44
CA LEU A 11 4.16 -19.23 -7.79
C LEU A 11 4.17 -18.59 -9.18
N ILE A 12 4.56 -17.33 -9.26
CA ILE A 12 4.69 -16.59 -10.53
C ILE A 12 6.14 -16.70 -10.98
N GLN A 13 6.36 -17.29 -12.17
CA GLN A 13 7.70 -17.48 -12.71
C GLN A 13 8.35 -16.14 -13.11
N GLY A 14 9.62 -15.96 -12.67
CA GLY A 14 10.47 -14.83 -13.05
C GLY A 14 10.99 -14.93 -14.49
N PRO A 15 11.95 -14.09 -14.91
CA PRO A 15 12.76 -13.18 -14.08
C PRO A 15 12.14 -11.81 -13.76
N LYS A 16 11.07 -11.41 -14.46
CA LYS A 16 10.45 -10.09 -14.24
C LYS A 16 9.22 -10.22 -13.35
N GLN A 17 9.12 -9.32 -12.36
CA GLN A 17 7.92 -9.21 -11.55
C GLN A 17 6.71 -8.79 -12.40
N PRO A 18 5.49 -9.23 -12.05
CA PRO A 18 4.27 -8.92 -12.82
C PRO A 18 3.88 -7.44 -12.77
N GLY A 19 4.33 -6.68 -11.78
CA GLY A 19 3.98 -5.27 -11.62
C GLY A 19 2.47 -5.04 -11.60
N ASN A 20 1.98 -4.11 -12.41
CA ASN A 20 0.54 -3.80 -12.49
C ASN A 20 -0.32 -4.95 -13.08
N ASN A 21 0.31 -5.97 -13.69
CA ASN A 21 -0.40 -7.15 -14.21
C ASN A 21 -0.66 -8.22 -13.13
N ILE A 22 -0.32 -7.95 -11.87
CA ILE A 22 -0.53 -8.88 -10.74
C ILE A 22 -1.99 -9.34 -10.63
N ASN A 23 -2.94 -8.48 -10.97
CA ASN A 23 -4.37 -8.77 -10.92
C ASN A 23 -4.76 -9.97 -11.80
N PHE A 24 -4.07 -10.19 -12.93
CA PHE A 24 -4.32 -11.34 -13.77
C PHE A 24 -4.05 -12.65 -13.04
N TYR A 25 -2.95 -12.70 -12.29
CA TYR A 25 -2.59 -13.88 -11.51
C TYR A 25 -3.47 -14.02 -10.27
N LEU A 26 -3.72 -12.92 -9.56
CA LEU A 26 -4.56 -12.93 -8.37
C LEU A 26 -6.04 -13.23 -8.69
N GLY A 27 -6.48 -13.05 -9.92
CA GLY A 27 -7.82 -13.40 -10.38
C GLY A 27 -8.14 -14.88 -10.15
N LEU A 28 -7.17 -15.78 -10.41
CA LEU A 28 -7.34 -17.21 -10.16
C LEU A 28 -7.60 -17.51 -8.66
N LEU A 29 -6.82 -16.87 -7.78
CA LEU A 29 -7.02 -17.01 -6.34
C LEU A 29 -8.35 -16.39 -5.89
N GLN A 30 -8.73 -15.27 -6.47
CA GLN A 30 -9.99 -14.59 -6.16
C GLN A 30 -11.21 -15.45 -6.54
N GLU A 31 -11.18 -16.12 -7.69
CA GLU A 31 -12.24 -17.03 -8.13
C GLU A 31 -12.40 -18.24 -7.18
N GLU A 32 -11.29 -18.82 -6.72
CA GLU A 32 -11.31 -19.90 -5.73
C GLU A 32 -11.86 -19.43 -4.38
N LEU A 33 -11.43 -18.24 -3.91
CA LEU A 33 -11.92 -17.67 -2.66
C LEU A 33 -13.41 -17.33 -2.72
N ASP A 34 -13.90 -16.81 -3.84
CA ASP A 34 -15.32 -16.52 -4.05
C ASP A 34 -16.14 -17.81 -4.06
N THR A 35 -15.63 -18.86 -4.72
CA THR A 35 -16.25 -20.19 -4.73
C THR A 35 -16.36 -20.76 -3.31
N LEU A 36 -15.26 -20.75 -2.54
CA LEU A 36 -15.25 -21.27 -1.17
C LEU A 36 -16.06 -20.40 -0.19
N TRP A 37 -16.24 -19.14 -0.49
CA TRP A 37 -17.13 -18.26 0.28
C TRP A 37 -18.60 -18.61 0.05
N LYS A 38 -19.00 -18.77 -1.19
CA LYS A 38 -20.40 -19.06 -1.59
C LYS A 38 -20.79 -20.51 -1.38
N THR A 39 -19.92 -21.44 -1.78
CA THR A 39 -20.18 -22.88 -1.78
C THR A 39 -19.11 -23.60 -0.95
N PRO A 40 -19.43 -24.02 0.30
CA PRO A 40 -18.45 -24.69 1.14
C PRO A 40 -17.98 -26.02 0.53
N ALA A 41 -16.68 -26.30 0.63
CA ALA A 41 -16.11 -27.59 0.23
C ALA A 41 -16.24 -28.60 1.34
N LYS A 42 -16.81 -29.79 1.03
CA LYS A 42 -16.86 -30.92 1.96
C LYS A 42 -15.46 -31.46 2.19
N THR A 43 -14.93 -31.29 3.39
CA THR A 43 -13.53 -31.58 3.73
C THR A 43 -13.48 -32.58 4.89
N TRP A 44 -12.54 -33.52 4.82
CA TRP A 44 -12.33 -34.52 5.87
C TRP A 44 -11.43 -33.98 6.96
N ASP A 45 -11.88 -34.01 8.21
CA ASP A 45 -11.06 -33.74 9.39
C ASP A 45 -10.50 -35.05 9.95
N ALA A 46 -9.24 -35.34 9.68
CA ALA A 46 -8.57 -36.57 10.13
C ALA A 46 -8.41 -36.63 11.67
N SER A 47 -8.43 -35.50 12.36
CA SER A 47 -8.30 -35.47 13.82
C SER A 47 -9.59 -35.87 14.53
N LYS A 48 -10.74 -35.55 13.93
CA LYS A 48 -12.05 -35.86 14.48
C LYS A 48 -12.69 -37.05 13.81
N GLY A 49 -12.19 -37.52 12.66
CA GLY A 49 -12.78 -38.61 11.88
C GLY A 49 -14.14 -38.28 11.27
N GLU A 50 -14.39 -37.01 10.92
CA GLU A 50 -15.65 -36.52 10.39
C GLU A 50 -15.47 -35.57 9.19
N TYR A 51 -16.54 -35.41 8.40
CA TYR A 51 -16.59 -34.40 7.35
C TYR A 51 -17.17 -33.10 7.89
N PHE A 52 -16.58 -31.99 7.46
CA PHE A 52 -17.10 -30.64 7.70
C PHE A 52 -17.19 -29.83 6.41
N ASN A 53 -17.96 -28.77 6.41
CA ASN A 53 -18.08 -27.83 5.31
C ASN A 53 -17.05 -26.70 5.49
N MET A 54 -15.94 -26.78 4.73
CA MET A 54 -14.88 -25.80 4.77
C MET A 54 -15.26 -24.55 3.96
N ARG A 55 -15.10 -23.38 4.56
CA ARG A 55 -15.13 -22.08 3.90
C ARG A 55 -13.77 -21.42 4.05
N ALA A 56 -13.40 -20.62 3.07
CA ALA A 56 -12.18 -19.80 3.14
C ALA A 56 -12.50 -18.32 2.98
N VAL A 57 -11.75 -17.50 3.69
CA VAL A 57 -11.84 -16.04 3.61
C VAL A 57 -10.44 -15.44 3.66
N LEU A 58 -10.16 -14.51 2.77
CA LEU A 58 -8.96 -13.69 2.81
C LEU A 58 -9.21 -12.50 3.75
N ILE A 59 -8.55 -12.48 4.90
CA ILE A 59 -8.76 -11.43 5.91
C ILE A 59 -7.94 -10.17 5.61
N THR A 60 -6.71 -10.37 5.14
CA THR A 60 -5.77 -9.28 4.80
C THR A 60 -4.66 -9.79 3.91
N THR A 61 -4.05 -8.92 3.16
CA THR A 61 -2.80 -9.18 2.43
C THR A 61 -1.65 -8.43 3.10
N VAL A 62 -0.45 -9.01 3.16
CA VAL A 62 0.72 -8.40 3.80
C VAL A 62 1.86 -8.33 2.79
N GLN A 63 2.35 -7.13 2.51
CA GLN A 63 3.39 -6.88 1.52
C GLN A 63 4.33 -5.75 1.96
N ASP A 64 5.46 -5.62 1.25
CA ASP A 64 6.27 -4.41 1.29
C ASP A 64 5.51 -3.24 0.65
N TYR A 65 6.07 -2.05 0.68
CA TYR A 65 5.40 -0.85 0.19
C TYR A 65 5.08 -0.89 -1.32
N LEU A 66 5.98 -1.44 -2.12
CA LEU A 66 5.78 -1.57 -3.58
C LEU A 66 4.73 -2.65 -3.89
N GLY A 67 4.87 -3.81 -3.24
CA GLY A 67 3.90 -4.90 -3.35
C GLY A 67 2.51 -4.48 -2.93
N TYR A 68 2.39 -3.70 -1.86
CA TYR A 68 1.11 -3.12 -1.43
C TYR A 68 0.49 -2.30 -2.57
N GLY A 69 1.24 -1.39 -3.17
CA GLY A 69 0.73 -0.57 -4.27
C GLY A 69 0.25 -1.39 -5.46
N TYR A 70 0.97 -2.44 -5.83
CA TYR A 70 0.56 -3.35 -6.91
C TYR A 70 -0.68 -4.15 -6.56
N VAL A 71 -0.73 -4.78 -5.39
CA VAL A 71 -1.84 -5.66 -4.97
C VAL A 71 -3.11 -4.85 -4.69
N ALA A 72 -2.98 -3.69 -4.06
CA ALA A 72 -4.10 -2.79 -3.84
C ALA A 72 -4.53 -2.03 -5.09
N GLY A 73 -3.68 -1.98 -6.12
CA GLY A 73 -3.91 -1.20 -7.33
C GLY A 73 -3.70 0.30 -7.16
N GLN A 74 -3.02 0.73 -6.08
CA GLN A 74 -2.82 2.14 -5.76
C GLN A 74 -1.53 2.70 -6.34
N VAL A 75 -1.50 4.03 -6.48
CA VAL A 75 -0.27 4.77 -6.78
C VAL A 75 0.62 4.76 -5.54
N PHE A 76 1.89 4.43 -5.71
CA PHE A 76 2.90 4.41 -4.63
C PHE A 76 4.12 5.27 -4.97
N HIS A 77 3.99 6.15 -5.97
CA HIS A 77 4.99 7.14 -6.38
C HIS A 77 4.29 8.48 -6.64
N GLY A 78 5.07 9.54 -6.71
CA GLY A 78 4.57 10.88 -7.01
C GLY A 78 3.84 11.53 -5.84
N TYR A 79 3.05 12.55 -6.14
CA TYR A 79 2.45 13.43 -5.13
C TYR A 79 1.44 12.72 -4.21
N CYS A 80 0.71 11.74 -4.71
CA CYS A 80 -0.30 10.98 -3.95
C CYS A 80 0.14 9.54 -3.66
N GLY A 81 1.45 9.30 -3.52
CA GLY A 81 1.99 7.94 -3.36
C GLY A 81 1.78 7.32 -1.97
N CYS A 82 1.14 7.99 -1.03
CA CYS A 82 0.80 7.39 0.26
C CYS A 82 -0.52 6.63 0.16
N THR A 83 -0.45 5.30 0.28
CA THR A 83 -1.62 4.42 0.21
C THR A 83 -2.64 4.67 1.32
N ARG A 84 -2.21 5.27 2.44
CA ARG A 84 -3.07 5.59 3.59
C ARG A 84 -3.73 6.97 3.45
N CYS A 85 -2.96 7.97 3.01
CA CYS A 85 -3.45 9.35 2.90
C CYS A 85 -4.17 9.61 1.58
N MET A 86 -3.82 8.82 0.54
CA MET A 86 -4.40 8.93 -0.80
C MET A 86 -4.29 10.37 -1.36
N ASP A 87 -5.42 10.98 -1.71
CA ASP A 87 -5.53 12.35 -2.22
C ASP A 87 -5.25 13.45 -1.17
N ASP A 88 -5.29 13.11 0.13
CA ASP A 88 -4.90 14.01 1.23
C ASP A 88 -3.41 13.87 1.62
N THR A 89 -2.60 13.30 0.73
CA THR A 89 -1.15 13.22 0.91
C THR A 89 -0.53 14.61 0.80
N THR A 90 0.16 15.05 1.86
CA THR A 90 1.00 16.25 1.81
C THR A 90 2.37 15.84 1.26
N SER A 91 2.76 16.40 0.13
CA SER A 91 4.02 16.09 -0.55
C SER A 91 4.66 17.34 -1.13
N GLN A 92 5.98 17.33 -1.25
CA GLN A 92 6.78 18.40 -1.82
C GLN A 92 7.82 17.82 -2.77
N GLN A 93 8.05 18.48 -3.89
CA GLN A 93 9.13 18.15 -4.80
C GLN A 93 10.38 18.91 -4.40
N LEU A 94 11.48 18.20 -4.16
CA LEU A 94 12.79 18.78 -3.91
C LEU A 94 13.37 19.29 -5.22
N THR A 95 13.88 20.53 -5.21
CA THR A 95 14.34 21.22 -6.44
C THR A 95 15.82 21.03 -6.72
N SER A 96 16.61 20.63 -5.71
CA SER A 96 18.07 20.62 -5.81
C SER A 96 18.62 19.37 -6.50
N ARG A 97 18.53 19.36 -7.85
CA ARG A 97 19.48 18.63 -8.68
C ARG A 97 20.32 19.60 -9.49
N LYS A 98 21.62 19.64 -9.22
CA LYS A 98 22.59 20.41 -10.00
C LYS A 98 22.60 20.04 -11.49
N ASP A 99 22.01 18.91 -11.85
CA ASP A 99 22.02 18.31 -13.19
C ASP A 99 20.73 18.53 -13.98
N GLY A 100 19.85 19.44 -13.56
CA GLY A 100 18.61 19.77 -14.27
C GLY A 100 17.55 18.66 -14.30
N GLY A 101 17.75 17.56 -13.56
CA GLY A 101 16.79 16.48 -13.46
C GLY A 101 15.61 16.80 -12.53
N SER A 102 14.47 16.17 -12.78
CA SER A 102 13.28 16.23 -11.93
C SER A 102 13.63 15.88 -10.48
N GLY A 103 13.37 16.77 -9.53
CA GLY A 103 13.64 16.57 -8.11
C GLY A 103 12.83 15.42 -7.52
N LYS A 104 13.31 14.85 -6.42
CA LYS A 104 12.63 13.78 -5.68
C LYS A 104 11.40 14.33 -4.96
N ILE A 105 10.30 13.60 -4.96
CA ILE A 105 9.12 13.92 -4.16
C ILE A 105 9.29 13.31 -2.77
N VAL A 106 9.08 14.13 -1.73
CA VAL A 106 9.08 13.72 -0.32
C VAL A 106 7.71 13.97 0.29
N TYR A 107 7.37 13.17 1.30
CA TYR A 107 6.09 13.29 1.99
C TYR A 107 6.26 14.06 3.28
N MET A 108 5.35 15.00 3.49
CA MET A 108 5.37 15.98 4.56
C MET A 108 4.15 15.80 5.48
N GLY A 109 3.98 16.70 6.44
CA GLY A 109 2.79 16.75 7.28
C GLY A 109 2.75 15.69 8.38
N HIS A 110 3.91 15.18 8.84
CA HIS A 110 3.99 14.18 9.91
C HIS A 110 3.37 14.67 11.21
N ARG A 111 3.46 15.98 11.51
CA ARG A 111 2.85 16.59 12.71
C ARG A 111 1.33 16.50 12.74
N ARG A 112 0.66 16.24 11.61
CA ARG A 112 -0.78 15.99 11.54
C ARG A 112 -1.23 14.77 12.34
N TRP A 113 -0.28 13.84 12.64
CA TRP A 113 -0.56 12.60 13.37
C TRP A 113 -0.32 12.69 14.87
N LEU A 114 0.25 13.80 15.33
CA LEU A 114 0.38 14.10 16.76
C LEU A 114 -0.97 14.47 17.36
N GLU A 115 -1.10 14.30 18.66
CA GLU A 115 -2.29 14.78 19.38
C GLU A 115 -2.49 16.29 19.17
N GLN A 116 -3.73 16.76 19.29
CA GLN A 116 -4.06 18.13 18.91
C GLN A 116 -3.38 19.19 19.79
N ASP A 117 -3.08 18.87 21.02
CA ASP A 117 -2.41 19.68 22.05
C ASP A 117 -0.89 19.47 22.13
N ASP A 118 -0.34 18.60 21.27
CA ASP A 118 1.10 18.30 21.25
C ASP A 118 1.91 19.57 20.93
N PRO A 119 2.90 19.95 21.80
CA PRO A 119 3.71 21.14 21.62
C PRO A 119 4.47 21.20 20.29
N TRP A 120 4.85 20.06 19.72
CA TRP A 120 5.55 19.98 18.43
C TRP A 120 4.71 20.50 17.27
N ARG A 121 3.39 20.50 17.39
CA ARG A 121 2.52 21.08 16.36
C ARG A 121 2.75 22.58 16.17
N ASN A 122 3.13 23.27 17.24
CA ASN A 122 3.38 24.72 17.25
C ASN A 122 4.83 25.12 16.91
N ARG A 123 5.74 24.15 16.81
CA ARG A 123 7.17 24.38 16.51
C ARG A 123 7.42 24.59 15.03
N GLY A 124 6.79 25.65 14.45
CA GLY A 124 7.05 26.04 13.06
C GLY A 124 8.52 26.35 12.77
N ASP A 125 9.22 26.91 13.77
CA ASP A 125 10.64 27.25 13.74
C ASP A 125 11.58 26.08 13.38
N LEU A 126 11.18 24.85 13.71
CA LEU A 126 11.95 23.63 13.42
C LEU A 126 11.48 22.88 12.16
N PHE A 127 10.48 23.41 11.47
CA PHE A 127 9.87 22.76 10.30
C PHE A 127 9.72 23.76 9.13
N ASN A 128 8.50 24.01 8.70
CA ASN A 128 8.17 24.80 7.53
C ASN A 128 7.78 26.26 7.85
N GLY A 129 8.15 26.79 8.99
CA GLY A 129 7.82 28.15 9.45
C GLY A 129 6.40 28.33 10.02
N HIS A 130 5.56 27.29 9.99
CA HIS A 130 4.14 27.38 10.38
C HIS A 130 3.74 26.34 11.42
N ALA A 131 2.78 26.69 12.29
CA ALA A 131 2.12 25.72 13.16
C ALA A 131 1.27 24.74 12.33
N GLU A 132 1.12 23.50 12.80
CA GLU A 132 0.29 22.48 12.15
C GLU A 132 -1.08 22.34 12.84
N HIS A 133 -2.10 22.91 12.23
CA HIS A 133 -3.46 22.92 12.78
C HIS A 133 -4.37 21.85 12.15
N ARG A 134 -3.93 21.23 11.04
CA ARG A 134 -4.73 20.21 10.36
C ARG A 134 -4.78 18.92 11.18
N GLY A 135 -5.92 18.25 11.19
CA GLY A 135 -6.03 16.89 11.73
C GLY A 135 -5.34 15.84 10.84
N PRO A 136 -5.25 14.59 11.31
CA PRO A 136 -4.73 13.50 10.52
C PRO A 136 -5.53 13.32 9.22
N PRO A 137 -4.92 12.81 8.13
CA PRO A 137 -5.62 12.51 6.90
C PRO A 137 -6.81 11.58 7.15
N ARG A 138 -7.95 11.89 6.53
CA ARG A 138 -9.16 11.09 6.69
C ARG A 138 -8.93 9.64 6.25
N LYS A 139 -9.34 8.68 7.07
CA LYS A 139 -9.41 7.29 6.67
C LYS A 139 -10.72 7.05 5.90
N ARG A 140 -10.64 6.64 4.65
CA ARG A 140 -11.79 6.19 3.88
C ARG A 140 -12.20 4.79 4.36
N SER A 141 -13.49 4.55 4.45
CA SER A 141 -14.03 3.21 4.72
C SER A 141 -13.92 2.33 3.46
N GLY A 142 -13.94 1.01 3.64
CA GLY A 142 -13.98 0.08 2.53
C GLY A 142 -15.18 0.30 1.62
N ALA A 143 -16.35 0.63 2.18
CA ALA A 143 -17.54 0.94 1.41
C ALA A 143 -17.40 2.21 0.55
N GLU A 144 -16.75 3.27 1.06
CA GLU A 144 -16.47 4.47 0.28
C GLU A 144 -15.50 4.19 -0.89
N ILE A 145 -14.50 3.33 -0.65
CA ILE A 145 -13.55 2.94 -1.69
C ILE A 145 -14.23 2.06 -2.74
N ASP A 146 -15.04 1.11 -2.32
CA ASP A 146 -15.79 0.23 -3.24
C ASP A 146 -16.71 1.05 -4.16
N GLU A 147 -17.45 2.01 -3.62
CA GLU A 147 -18.30 2.90 -4.42
C GLU A 147 -17.48 3.73 -5.43
N LEU A 148 -16.30 4.24 -5.03
CA LEU A 148 -15.40 4.96 -5.94
C LEU A 148 -14.90 4.08 -7.09
N LEU A 149 -14.64 2.79 -6.81
CA LEU A 149 -14.07 1.85 -7.78
C LEU A 149 -15.11 1.06 -8.58
N LYS A 150 -16.38 1.15 -8.21
CA LYS A 150 -17.50 0.32 -8.71
C LYS A 150 -17.64 0.31 -10.22
N ASN A 151 -17.45 1.47 -10.85
CA ASN A 151 -17.60 1.63 -12.29
C ASN A 151 -16.31 1.33 -13.06
N TRP A 152 -15.24 0.96 -12.36
CA TRP A 152 -13.96 0.66 -12.98
C TRP A 152 -13.61 -0.81 -12.81
N LYS A 153 -14.12 -1.64 -13.73
CA LYS A 153 -13.95 -3.10 -13.73
C LYS A 153 -13.01 -3.53 -14.83
N GLU A 154 -11.73 -3.22 -14.73
CA GLU A 154 -10.79 -3.73 -15.72
C GLU A 154 -9.56 -4.36 -15.08
N CYS A 155 -9.49 -5.70 -15.24
CA CYS A 155 -8.25 -6.45 -15.19
C CYS A 155 -7.86 -6.80 -16.63
N PRO A 156 -6.93 -6.07 -17.26
CA PRO A 156 -6.54 -6.40 -18.62
C PRO A 156 -5.81 -7.73 -18.68
N ALA A 157 -6.10 -8.52 -19.71
CA ALA A 157 -5.35 -9.74 -20.00
C ALA A 157 -3.85 -9.41 -20.21
N PRO A 158 -2.92 -10.37 -19.95
CA PRO A 158 -1.51 -10.17 -20.17
C PRO A 158 -1.23 -9.67 -21.59
N GLY A 159 -0.35 -8.67 -21.70
CA GLY A 159 0.04 -8.08 -22.98
C GLY A 159 -0.93 -7.03 -23.55
N LYS A 160 -2.07 -6.77 -22.90
CA LYS A 160 -2.95 -5.66 -23.26
C LYS A 160 -2.65 -4.43 -22.43
N THR A 161 -2.75 -3.25 -23.06
CA THR A 161 -2.59 -1.97 -22.36
C THR A 161 -3.75 -1.76 -21.41
N MET A 162 -3.46 -1.46 -20.14
CA MET A 162 -4.46 -1.06 -19.17
C MET A 162 -5.14 0.23 -19.61
N ARG A 163 -6.46 0.30 -19.52
CA ARG A 163 -7.15 1.57 -19.59
C ARG A 163 -6.75 2.44 -18.41
N LYS A 164 -6.55 3.73 -18.65
CA LYS A 164 -6.26 4.68 -17.58
C LYS A 164 -7.45 4.72 -16.62
N ALA A 165 -7.16 4.87 -15.33
CA ALA A 165 -8.20 5.14 -14.36
C ALA A 165 -9.04 6.35 -14.77
N PRO A 166 -10.38 6.34 -14.56
CA PRO A 166 -11.20 7.52 -14.77
C PRO A 166 -10.75 8.69 -13.89
N GLU A 167 -10.89 9.91 -14.36
CA GLU A 167 -10.79 11.08 -13.49
C GLU A 167 -11.95 11.04 -12.46
N PRO A 168 -11.74 11.33 -11.19
CA PRO A 168 -10.53 11.85 -10.53
C PRO A 168 -9.59 10.75 -9.95
N LEU A 169 -9.83 9.47 -10.22
CA LEU A 169 -9.11 8.35 -9.61
C LEU A 169 -7.64 8.25 -10.02
N LEU A 170 -7.26 8.81 -11.18
CA LEU A 170 -5.90 8.76 -11.74
C LEU A 170 -4.79 9.16 -10.78
N LYS A 171 -5.07 10.05 -9.82
CA LYS A 171 -4.06 10.53 -8.88
C LYS A 171 -3.71 9.49 -7.82
N VAL A 172 -4.62 8.60 -7.48
CA VAL A 172 -4.52 7.67 -6.34
C VAL A 172 -4.48 6.22 -6.80
N TRP A 173 -5.13 5.88 -7.91
CA TRP A 173 -5.32 4.51 -8.35
C TRP A 173 -4.73 4.28 -9.75
N LYS A 174 -4.05 3.15 -9.93
CA LYS A 174 -3.55 2.68 -11.25
C LYS A 174 -4.46 1.62 -11.83
N THR A 175 -5.02 0.77 -10.98
CA THR A 175 -5.92 -0.31 -11.38
C THR A 175 -6.86 -0.62 -10.21
N ARG A 176 -7.99 -1.25 -10.50
CA ARG A 176 -8.85 -1.81 -9.46
C ARG A 176 -8.34 -3.20 -9.11
N SER A 177 -8.03 -3.45 -7.84
CA SER A 177 -7.64 -4.78 -7.38
C SER A 177 -8.79 -5.78 -7.57
N VAL A 178 -8.48 -7.00 -7.99
CA VAL A 178 -9.47 -8.09 -8.15
C VAL A 178 -10.16 -8.47 -6.84
N PHE A 179 -9.53 -8.19 -5.70
CA PHE A 179 -10.13 -8.49 -4.39
C PHE A 179 -11.38 -7.66 -4.10
N TRP A 180 -11.61 -6.54 -4.80
CA TRP A 180 -12.86 -5.79 -4.71
C TRP A 180 -14.06 -6.56 -5.30
N ASP A 181 -13.84 -7.66 -5.99
CA ASP A 181 -14.90 -8.56 -6.46
C ASP A 181 -15.34 -9.57 -5.39
N LEU A 182 -14.61 -9.70 -4.27
CA LEU A 182 -15.03 -10.48 -3.11
C LEU A 182 -16.09 -9.71 -2.32
N GLU A 183 -17.26 -10.32 -2.15
CA GLU A 183 -18.45 -9.71 -1.54
C GLU A 183 -18.19 -9.08 -0.16
N TYR A 184 -17.27 -9.66 0.61
CA TYR A 184 -16.95 -9.23 1.98
C TYR A 184 -15.80 -8.23 2.07
N TRP A 185 -15.06 -7.98 0.97
CA TRP A 185 -13.80 -7.21 1.01
C TRP A 185 -13.96 -5.78 1.53
N HIS A 186 -15.03 -5.11 1.12
CA HIS A 186 -15.35 -3.75 1.57
C HIS A 186 -15.68 -3.63 3.07
N LYS A 187 -15.98 -4.77 3.75
CA LYS A 187 -16.26 -4.83 5.18
C LYS A 187 -15.00 -4.97 6.04
N LEU A 188 -13.86 -5.29 5.43
CA LEU A 188 -12.61 -5.47 6.15
C LEU A 188 -12.07 -4.12 6.64
N HIS A 189 -11.67 -4.08 7.93
CA HIS A 189 -11.05 -2.89 8.50
C HIS A 189 -9.66 -2.61 7.94
N THR A 190 -8.92 -3.66 7.58
CA THR A 190 -7.54 -3.58 7.09
C THR A 190 -7.34 -4.63 5.99
N PRO A 191 -7.87 -4.36 4.77
CA PRO A 191 -7.77 -5.31 3.66
C PRO A 191 -6.34 -5.51 3.18
N HIS A 192 -5.48 -4.52 3.33
CA HIS A 192 -4.06 -4.57 3.01
C HIS A 192 -3.23 -4.06 4.18
N CYS A 193 -2.12 -4.74 4.48
CA CYS A 193 -1.15 -4.38 5.50
C CYS A 193 0.24 -4.24 4.90
N LEU A 194 1.03 -3.33 5.46
CA LEU A 194 2.46 -3.29 5.23
C LEU A 194 3.17 -4.34 6.10
N ASP A 195 4.20 -4.97 5.55
CA ASP A 195 5.08 -5.86 6.31
C ASP A 195 5.86 -5.06 7.36
N GLN A 196 5.49 -5.26 8.62
CA GLN A 196 6.08 -4.56 9.76
C GLN A 196 7.58 -4.83 9.89
N MET A 197 8.03 -6.05 9.63
CA MET A 197 9.44 -6.40 9.72
C MET A 197 10.26 -5.65 8.65
N HIS A 198 9.73 -5.56 7.45
CA HIS A 198 10.37 -4.82 6.35
C HIS A 198 10.44 -3.31 6.65
N ILE A 199 9.39 -2.74 7.23
CA ILE A 199 9.37 -1.33 7.66
C ILE A 199 10.43 -1.09 8.73
N CYS A 200 10.43 -1.88 9.81
CA CYS A 200 11.40 -1.75 10.91
C CYS A 200 12.85 -1.87 10.41
N LYS A 201 13.12 -2.83 9.51
CA LYS A 201 14.43 -2.96 8.87
C LYS A 201 14.83 -1.69 8.13
N ASN A 202 13.95 -1.15 7.27
CA ASN A 202 14.24 0.04 6.48
C ASN A 202 14.47 1.28 7.36
N VAL A 203 13.69 1.46 8.41
CA VAL A 203 13.85 2.56 9.38
C VAL A 203 15.19 2.42 10.10
N LEU A 204 15.52 1.23 10.61
CA LEU A 204 16.79 0.97 11.30
C LEU A 204 17.99 1.22 10.36
N GLU A 205 17.94 0.73 9.13
CA GLU A 205 18.99 0.96 8.13
C GLU A 205 19.18 2.45 7.83
N SER A 206 18.09 3.21 7.71
CA SER A 206 18.15 4.65 7.46
C SER A 206 18.75 5.40 8.66
N LEU A 207 18.36 5.04 9.89
CA LEU A 207 18.89 5.63 11.11
C LEU A 207 20.41 5.35 11.26
N LEU A 208 20.81 4.10 11.10
CA LEU A 208 22.21 3.70 11.18
C LEU A 208 23.06 4.38 10.10
N ALA A 209 22.56 4.43 8.85
CA ALA A 209 23.24 5.11 7.76
C ALA A 209 23.46 6.60 8.04
N THR A 210 22.47 7.26 8.64
CA THR A 210 22.55 8.67 9.01
C THR A 210 23.53 8.89 10.16
N LEU A 211 23.48 8.08 11.22
CA LEU A 211 24.36 8.19 12.39
C LEU A 211 25.81 7.87 12.06
N MET A 212 26.03 6.87 11.19
CA MET A 212 27.37 6.42 10.80
C MET A 212 27.92 7.14 9.58
N ASN A 213 27.19 8.10 9.03
CA ASN A 213 27.55 8.85 7.81
C ASN A 213 27.97 7.95 6.63
N MET A 214 27.21 6.88 6.37
CA MET A 214 27.51 5.91 5.32
C MET A 214 27.28 6.53 3.93
N SER A 215 28.34 6.55 3.09
CA SER A 215 28.35 7.23 1.78
C SER A 215 27.30 6.72 0.79
N ASP A 216 26.95 5.44 0.83
CA ASP A 216 26.10 4.78 -0.17
C ASP A 216 24.59 4.86 0.14
N LYS A 217 24.22 5.38 1.31
CA LYS A 217 22.82 5.47 1.77
C LYS A 217 22.40 6.90 2.11
N THR A 218 22.78 7.86 1.28
CA THR A 218 22.56 9.30 1.49
C THR A 218 21.16 9.81 1.18
N LYS A 219 20.12 8.95 1.14
CA LYS A 219 18.76 9.40 0.80
C LYS A 219 18.22 10.49 1.74
N ASP A 220 18.65 10.46 3.01
CA ASP A 220 18.25 11.40 4.05
C ASP A 220 19.46 12.18 4.60
N GLY A 221 20.47 12.39 3.75
CA GLY A 221 21.69 13.07 4.10
C GLY A 221 21.53 14.59 4.29
N PRO A 222 22.61 15.32 4.70
CA PRO A 222 22.59 16.74 4.96
C PRO A 222 22.01 17.58 3.82
N LYS A 223 22.21 17.16 2.57
CA LYS A 223 21.67 17.84 1.39
C LYS A 223 20.15 17.82 1.32
N ALA A 224 19.51 16.71 1.69
CA ALA A 224 18.05 16.63 1.74
C ALA A 224 17.46 17.53 2.83
N ARG A 225 18.20 17.74 3.91
CA ARG A 225 17.79 18.65 5.01
C ARG A 225 17.87 20.11 4.61
N ILE A 226 18.85 20.50 3.78
CA ILE A 226 18.98 21.86 3.26
C ILE A 226 17.80 22.22 2.34
N ASP A 227 17.31 21.26 1.57
CA ASP A 227 16.16 21.48 0.66
C ASP A 227 14.82 21.56 1.40
N LEU A 228 14.79 21.22 2.68
CA LEU A 228 13.58 21.22 3.53
C LEU A 228 13.49 22.48 4.41
N HIS A 229 14.54 23.30 4.44
CA HIS A 229 14.60 24.61 5.07
C HIS A 229 14.31 25.72 4.07
#